data_15fdd7504c8d9ea5a413ea32e1098994
#
_entry.id   15fdd7504c8d9ea5a413ea32e1098994
#
_cell.length_a   1.000
_cell.length_b   1.000
_cell.length_c   1.000
_cell.angle_alpha   90.00
_cell.angle_beta   90.00
_cell.angle_gamma   90.00
#
_symmetry.space_group_name_H-M   'P 1'
#
loop_
_entity.id
_entity.type
_entity.pdbx_description
1 polymer ?
#
loop_
_entity_poly.entity_id
_entity_poly.type
_entity_poly.pdbx_seq_one_letter_code
_entity_poly.pdbx_strand_id
1 'polypeptide(L)'
;MAFNLWTNHFMRICIANLLLFSSLYVLFPVLPVEMASRFGASVAQTGVVFLFFTLGMFLMGPFYAYLVDAYKRKHVCLYAIATMVAATSGYAFVSNLKELLLLCMAQGMAFGVATTAGITLAIDVTNTTLRSAGNVGFSWMARLGMMLGLMSGACFHHIYTFQNLLSFSILSGVAAMLAVMGVYVPFRAPIVTKFYSFDRFLLLRGWIPAVNIMLVMFVPGLFIPLAHPFLGQSLVGGGAIFLPLFGGVGVGYLLSLFVSRLFFMKEKMTRKIMIGLGLELLAVSLIGMTSSLLAPSLLLGLGLGLVLPEFLMTFVKLSQHCQRGTANTTHLLFCELGIALGIAAACVLTQEDMLHVGQLVAAAALLFFAFVTYPYVKRNRVR
;
A
#
# COMPACT_ATOMS: atom_id res chain seq x y z
N MET A 1 -32.37 -9.11 -12.29
CA MET A 1 -31.27 -9.92 -11.75
C MET A 1 -30.40 -9.02 -10.89
N ALA A 2 -30.23 -9.33 -9.61
CA ALA A 2 -29.29 -8.62 -8.74
C ALA A 2 -27.87 -8.96 -9.21
N PHE A 3 -27.11 -7.97 -9.68
CA PHE A 3 -25.72 -8.16 -10.07
C PHE A 3 -24.88 -8.41 -8.82
N ASN A 4 -24.22 -9.57 -8.77
CA ASN A 4 -23.31 -9.89 -7.68
C ASN A 4 -21.90 -9.38 -8.02
N LEU A 5 -21.33 -8.55 -7.15
CA LEU A 5 -19.95 -8.06 -7.26
C LEU A 5 -18.95 -9.21 -7.10
N TRP A 6 -19.21 -10.10 -6.15
CA TRP A 6 -18.28 -11.18 -5.76
C TRP A 6 -18.42 -12.40 -6.68
N THR A 7 -18.14 -12.21 -7.97
CA THR A 7 -18.00 -13.31 -8.92
C THR A 7 -16.71 -14.08 -8.68
N ASN A 8 -16.63 -15.36 -9.09
CA ASN A 8 -15.43 -16.18 -8.94
C ASN A 8 -14.19 -15.52 -9.56
N HIS A 9 -14.33 -14.85 -10.69
CA HIS A 9 -13.21 -14.17 -11.36
C HIS A 9 -12.77 -12.93 -10.59
N PHE A 10 -13.72 -12.13 -10.08
CA PHE A 10 -13.40 -10.96 -9.25
C PHE A 10 -12.75 -11.38 -7.92
N MET A 11 -13.26 -12.42 -7.26
CA MET A 11 -12.66 -12.95 -6.03
C MET A 11 -11.23 -13.42 -6.25
N ARG A 12 -10.95 -14.15 -7.34
CA ARG A 12 -9.58 -14.61 -7.68
C ARG A 12 -8.62 -13.43 -7.85
N ILE A 13 -9.05 -12.34 -8.52
CA ILE A 13 -8.22 -11.14 -8.70
C ILE A 13 -8.00 -10.43 -7.34
N CYS A 14 -9.01 -10.36 -6.49
CA CYS A 14 -8.90 -9.81 -5.16
C CYS A 14 -7.94 -10.62 -4.28
N ILE A 15 -8.03 -11.96 -4.30
CA ILE A 15 -7.11 -12.84 -3.59
C ILE A 15 -5.68 -12.70 -4.14
N ALA A 16 -5.51 -12.64 -5.46
CA ALA A 16 -4.20 -12.41 -6.07
C ALA A 16 -3.59 -11.09 -5.59
N ASN A 17 -4.37 -10.03 -5.51
CA ASN A 17 -3.94 -8.73 -5.02
C ASN A 17 -3.55 -8.78 -3.53
N LEU A 18 -4.34 -9.44 -2.70
CA LEU A 18 -4.02 -9.68 -1.29
C LEU A 18 -2.68 -10.41 -1.13
N LEU A 19 -2.50 -11.52 -1.86
CA LEU A 19 -1.28 -12.31 -1.82
C LEU A 19 -0.06 -11.58 -2.36
N LEU A 20 -0.23 -10.76 -3.42
CA LEU A 20 0.81 -9.92 -4.00
C LEU A 20 1.33 -8.90 -2.98
N PHE A 21 0.42 -8.20 -2.29
CA PHE A 21 0.78 -7.27 -1.23
C PHE A 21 1.38 -7.98 -0.02
N SER A 22 0.84 -9.11 0.40
CA SER A 22 1.40 -9.91 1.48
C SER A 22 2.82 -10.38 1.15
N SER A 23 3.08 -10.85 -0.07
CA SER A 23 4.41 -11.23 -0.56
C SER A 23 5.42 -10.10 -0.41
N LEU A 24 5.06 -8.88 -0.78
CA LEU A 24 5.94 -7.73 -0.69
C LEU A 24 6.17 -7.31 0.78
N TYR A 25 5.09 -7.10 1.51
CA TYR A 25 5.11 -6.48 2.82
C TYR A 25 5.62 -7.38 3.96
N VAL A 26 5.72 -8.69 3.74
CA VAL A 26 6.37 -9.59 4.72
C VAL A 26 7.85 -9.26 4.94
N LEU A 27 8.51 -8.67 3.95
CA LEU A 27 9.93 -8.31 4.04
C LEU A 27 10.15 -6.89 4.59
N PHE A 28 9.17 -5.99 4.50
CA PHE A 28 9.33 -4.58 4.85
C PHE A 28 9.83 -4.32 6.28
N PRO A 29 9.31 -4.97 7.32
CA PRO A 29 9.78 -4.71 8.68
C PRO A 29 11.19 -5.22 8.97
N VAL A 30 11.68 -6.18 8.18
CA VAL A 30 12.92 -6.92 8.48
C VAL A 30 14.06 -6.52 7.57
N LEU A 31 13.77 -6.23 6.30
CA LEU A 31 14.77 -6.02 5.25
C LEU A 31 15.85 -4.98 5.59
N PRO A 32 15.54 -3.78 6.13
CA PRO A 32 16.56 -2.76 6.40
C PRO A 32 17.61 -3.24 7.39
N VAL A 33 17.18 -3.86 8.49
CA VAL A 33 18.07 -4.27 9.57
C VAL A 33 18.90 -5.50 9.17
N GLU A 34 18.27 -6.49 8.53
CA GLU A 34 18.96 -7.69 8.04
C GLU A 34 20.05 -7.33 7.01
N MET A 35 19.73 -6.43 6.08
CA MET A 35 20.69 -6.03 5.06
C MET A 35 21.80 -5.12 5.65
N ALA A 36 21.48 -4.29 6.66
CA ALA A 36 22.48 -3.52 7.38
C ALA A 36 23.49 -4.44 8.07
N SER A 37 23.02 -5.46 8.78
CA SER A 37 23.89 -6.44 9.45
C SER A 37 24.73 -7.24 8.45
N ARG A 38 24.14 -7.65 7.32
CA ARG A 38 24.82 -8.44 6.28
C ARG A 38 25.91 -7.67 5.55
N PHE A 39 25.71 -6.36 5.31
CA PHE A 39 26.67 -5.53 4.55
C PHE A 39 27.60 -4.71 5.45
N GLY A 40 27.43 -4.73 6.80
CA GLY A 40 28.12 -3.82 7.70
C GLY A 40 27.76 -2.34 7.47
N ALA A 41 26.58 -2.09 6.88
CA ALA A 41 26.07 -0.76 6.60
C ALA A 41 25.23 -0.23 7.77
N SER A 42 24.96 1.09 7.81
CA SER A 42 24.03 1.64 8.78
C SER A 42 22.57 1.32 8.38
N VAL A 43 21.67 1.22 9.37
CA VAL A 43 20.23 1.04 9.10
C VAL A 43 19.68 2.19 8.28
N ALA A 44 20.19 3.40 8.47
CA ALA A 44 19.83 4.58 7.67
C ALA A 44 20.13 4.39 6.18
N GLN A 45 21.26 3.79 5.84
CA GLN A 45 21.64 3.50 4.45
C GLN A 45 20.74 2.43 3.82
N THR A 46 20.36 1.41 4.58
CA THR A 46 19.48 0.35 4.09
C THR A 46 18.00 0.75 4.09
N GLY A 47 17.58 1.69 4.94
CA GLY A 47 16.22 2.23 4.94
C GLY A 47 15.80 2.94 3.65
N VAL A 48 16.78 3.45 2.87
CA VAL A 48 16.54 4.10 1.57
C VAL A 48 16.05 3.12 0.50
N VAL A 49 16.20 1.83 0.72
CA VAL A 49 15.80 0.75 -0.19
C VAL A 49 14.35 0.91 -0.68
N PHE A 50 13.44 1.29 0.21
CA PHE A 50 12.02 1.48 -0.15
C PHE A 50 11.76 2.72 -0.99
N LEU A 51 12.62 3.74 -0.92
CA LEU A 51 12.57 4.87 -1.85
C LEU A 51 12.97 4.43 -3.26
N PHE A 52 13.96 3.55 -3.40
CA PHE A 52 14.32 2.97 -4.69
C PHE A 52 13.22 2.05 -5.25
N PHE A 53 12.52 1.32 -4.39
CA PHE A 53 11.33 0.56 -4.77
C PHE A 53 10.25 1.47 -5.36
N THR A 54 9.88 2.55 -4.68
CA THR A 54 8.88 3.50 -5.19
C THR A 54 9.38 4.26 -6.39
N LEU A 55 10.67 4.62 -6.47
CA LEU A 55 11.29 5.19 -7.66
C LEU A 55 11.10 4.27 -8.87
N GLY A 56 11.30 2.97 -8.71
CA GLY A 56 11.04 1.97 -9.75
C GLY A 56 9.59 2.00 -10.24
N MET A 57 8.62 2.09 -9.32
CA MET A 57 7.21 2.22 -9.70
C MET A 57 6.94 3.48 -10.54
N PHE A 58 7.51 4.62 -10.14
CA PHE A 58 7.36 5.88 -10.89
C PHE A 58 8.08 5.86 -12.23
N LEU A 59 9.27 5.28 -12.30
CA LEU A 59 10.06 5.17 -13.52
C LEU A 59 9.33 4.32 -14.60
N MET A 60 8.66 3.25 -14.18
CA MET A 60 7.87 2.41 -15.07
C MET A 60 6.49 3.01 -15.40
N GLY A 61 6.03 3.98 -14.61
CA GLY A 61 4.71 4.60 -14.71
C GLY A 61 4.28 5.04 -16.11
N PRO A 62 5.11 5.80 -16.85
CA PRO A 62 4.76 6.26 -18.21
C PRO A 62 4.49 5.14 -19.22
N PHE A 63 4.94 3.92 -18.95
CA PHE A 63 4.79 2.75 -19.81
C PHE A 63 3.57 1.88 -19.44
N TYR A 64 2.89 2.14 -18.31
CA TYR A 64 1.78 1.33 -17.85
C TYR A 64 0.65 1.22 -18.88
N ALA A 65 0.26 2.35 -19.50
CA ALA A 65 -0.79 2.35 -20.51
C ALA A 65 -0.44 1.48 -21.70
N TYR A 66 0.79 1.61 -22.20
CA TYR A 66 1.28 0.80 -23.32
C TYR A 66 1.24 -0.69 -22.99
N LEU A 67 1.79 -1.10 -21.87
CA LEU A 67 1.84 -2.52 -21.48
C LEU A 67 0.43 -3.12 -21.31
N VAL A 68 -0.48 -2.39 -20.66
CA VAL A 68 -1.79 -2.92 -20.30
C VAL A 68 -2.80 -2.86 -21.44
N ASP A 69 -2.64 -1.93 -22.39
CA ASP A 69 -3.59 -1.74 -23.48
C ASP A 69 -3.10 -2.32 -24.83
N ALA A 70 -1.78 -2.42 -25.06
CA ALA A 70 -1.22 -3.06 -26.26
C ALA A 70 -1.16 -4.60 -26.13
N TYR A 71 -1.05 -5.13 -24.92
CA TYR A 71 -0.93 -6.57 -24.69
C TYR A 71 -2.11 -7.15 -23.91
N LYS A 72 -2.20 -8.48 -23.88
CA LYS A 72 -3.21 -9.18 -23.06
C LYS A 72 -2.94 -8.93 -21.58
N ARG A 73 -3.80 -8.18 -20.91
CA ARG A 73 -3.69 -7.72 -19.52
C ARG A 73 -3.36 -8.84 -18.53
N LYS A 74 -3.96 -10.02 -18.73
CA LYS A 74 -3.68 -11.20 -17.92
C LYS A 74 -2.21 -11.63 -18.02
N HIS A 75 -1.65 -11.68 -19.22
CA HIS A 75 -0.24 -12.06 -19.42
C HIS A 75 0.69 -10.99 -18.86
N VAL A 76 0.39 -9.70 -19.07
CA VAL A 76 1.16 -8.60 -18.46
C VAL A 76 1.19 -8.73 -16.95
N CYS A 77 0.05 -8.99 -16.32
CA CYS A 77 -0.03 -9.20 -14.87
C CYS A 77 0.80 -10.41 -14.42
N LEU A 78 0.69 -11.55 -15.12
CA LEU A 78 1.45 -12.76 -14.80
C LEU A 78 2.96 -12.57 -14.93
N TYR A 79 3.43 -11.98 -16.03
CA TYR A 79 4.86 -11.70 -16.21
C TYR A 79 5.39 -10.71 -15.19
N ALA A 80 4.62 -9.68 -14.86
CA ALA A 80 5.00 -8.72 -13.85
C ALA A 80 5.12 -9.36 -12.44
N ILE A 81 4.17 -10.22 -12.05
CA ILE A 81 4.26 -10.97 -10.79
C ILE A 81 5.47 -11.91 -10.82
N ALA A 82 5.70 -12.63 -11.93
CA ALA A 82 6.85 -13.51 -12.06
C ALA A 82 8.18 -12.75 -11.93
N THR A 83 8.29 -11.58 -12.56
CA THR A 83 9.47 -10.69 -12.44
C THR A 83 9.65 -10.20 -11.00
N MET A 84 8.55 -9.85 -10.31
CA MET A 84 8.59 -9.44 -8.91
C MET A 84 9.10 -10.59 -8.02
N VAL A 85 8.59 -11.81 -8.22
CA VAL A 85 9.03 -13.02 -7.49
C VAL A 85 10.51 -13.32 -7.77
N ALA A 86 10.94 -13.20 -9.03
CA ALA A 86 12.35 -13.38 -9.41
C ALA A 86 13.25 -12.32 -8.73
N ALA A 87 12.85 -11.05 -8.71
CA ALA A 87 13.56 -9.99 -8.01
C ALA A 87 13.63 -10.27 -6.50
N THR A 88 12.51 -10.74 -5.91
CA THR A 88 12.47 -11.15 -4.50
C THR A 88 13.47 -12.28 -4.22
N SER A 89 13.54 -13.29 -5.09
CA SER A 89 14.52 -14.39 -4.96
C SER A 89 15.96 -13.88 -5.01
N GLY A 90 16.22 -12.80 -5.72
CA GLY A 90 17.52 -12.16 -5.83
C GLY A 90 18.08 -11.67 -4.49
N TYR A 91 17.23 -11.35 -3.49
CA TYR A 91 17.69 -10.93 -2.15
C TYR A 91 18.56 -11.99 -1.44
N ALA A 92 18.43 -13.26 -1.79
CA ALA A 92 19.29 -14.31 -1.26
C ALA A 92 20.77 -14.15 -1.71
N PHE A 93 20.99 -13.58 -2.89
CA PHE A 93 22.29 -13.53 -3.57
C PHE A 93 22.96 -12.16 -3.54
N VAL A 94 22.26 -11.11 -3.07
CA VAL A 94 22.77 -9.74 -2.99
C VAL A 94 23.99 -9.70 -2.06
N SER A 95 25.06 -9.08 -2.53
CA SER A 95 26.35 -9.00 -1.83
C SER A 95 26.69 -7.59 -1.32
N ASN A 96 26.05 -6.56 -1.88
CA ASN A 96 26.34 -5.17 -1.52
C ASN A 96 25.10 -4.28 -1.65
N LEU A 97 25.18 -3.07 -1.07
CA LEU A 97 24.08 -2.11 -1.03
C LEU A 97 23.63 -1.66 -2.43
N LYS A 98 24.56 -1.52 -3.39
CA LYS A 98 24.20 -1.06 -4.75
C LYS A 98 23.33 -2.09 -5.47
N GLU A 99 23.69 -3.37 -5.37
CA GLU A 99 22.88 -4.47 -5.91
C GLU A 99 21.49 -4.52 -5.27
N LEU A 100 21.43 -4.32 -3.93
CA LEU A 100 20.16 -4.25 -3.21
C LEU A 100 19.26 -3.14 -3.75
N LEU A 101 19.78 -1.93 -3.91
CA LEU A 101 19.02 -0.78 -4.41
C LEU A 101 18.49 -1.02 -5.82
N LEU A 102 19.34 -1.57 -6.72
CA LEU A 102 18.93 -1.90 -8.10
C LEU A 102 17.85 -2.99 -8.11
N LEU A 103 17.99 -4.00 -7.27
CA LEU A 103 17.04 -5.10 -7.18
C LEU A 103 15.68 -4.62 -6.64
N CYS A 104 15.68 -3.75 -5.62
CA CYS A 104 14.47 -3.12 -5.10
C CYS A 104 13.80 -2.22 -6.14
N MET A 105 14.59 -1.47 -6.92
CA MET A 105 14.05 -0.67 -8.02
C MET A 105 13.39 -1.56 -9.09
N ALA A 106 14.03 -2.67 -9.49
CA ALA A 106 13.45 -3.65 -10.41
C ALA A 106 12.18 -4.30 -9.86
N GLN A 107 12.17 -4.63 -8.55
CA GLN A 107 10.98 -5.14 -7.85
C GLN A 107 9.85 -4.11 -7.88
N GLY A 108 10.15 -2.83 -7.64
CA GLY A 108 9.18 -1.73 -7.73
C GLY A 108 8.60 -1.55 -9.13
N MET A 109 9.42 -1.62 -10.18
CA MET A 109 8.94 -1.61 -11.56
C MET A 109 7.94 -2.73 -11.82
N ALA A 110 8.28 -3.95 -11.45
CA ALA A 110 7.44 -5.13 -11.63
C ALA A 110 6.14 -5.03 -10.82
N PHE A 111 6.21 -4.61 -9.56
CA PHE A 111 5.06 -4.41 -8.68
C PHE A 111 4.09 -3.36 -9.23
N GLY A 112 4.61 -2.23 -9.73
CA GLY A 112 3.79 -1.17 -10.35
C GLY A 112 3.03 -1.66 -11.59
N VAL A 113 3.67 -2.45 -12.45
CA VAL A 113 3.02 -3.08 -13.61
C VAL A 113 1.97 -4.10 -13.16
N ALA A 114 2.31 -4.97 -12.20
CA ALA A 114 1.42 -6.02 -11.70
C ALA A 114 0.13 -5.42 -11.09
N THR A 115 0.27 -4.39 -10.24
CA THR A 115 -0.87 -3.72 -9.61
C THR A 115 -1.72 -2.96 -10.61
N THR A 116 -1.13 -2.25 -11.57
CA THR A 116 -1.87 -1.54 -12.64
C THR A 116 -2.62 -2.50 -13.54
N ALA A 117 -2.01 -3.62 -13.92
CA ALA A 117 -2.66 -4.68 -14.67
C ALA A 117 -3.79 -5.34 -13.85
N GLY A 118 -3.55 -5.60 -12.57
CA GLY A 118 -4.54 -6.14 -11.63
C GLY A 118 -5.78 -5.26 -11.48
N ILE A 119 -5.60 -3.94 -11.28
CA ILE A 119 -6.68 -2.95 -11.26
C ILE A 119 -7.51 -3.01 -12.54
N THR A 120 -6.82 -3.10 -13.69
CA THR A 120 -7.49 -3.13 -14.99
C THR A 120 -8.27 -4.43 -15.19
N LEU A 121 -7.70 -5.56 -14.78
CA LEU A 121 -8.38 -6.87 -14.78
C LEU A 121 -9.62 -6.85 -13.88
N ALA A 122 -9.52 -6.26 -12.68
CA ALA A 122 -10.66 -6.11 -11.77
C ALA A 122 -11.80 -5.30 -12.41
N ILE A 123 -11.48 -4.23 -13.15
CA ILE A 123 -12.44 -3.43 -13.90
C ILE A 123 -13.07 -4.25 -15.03
N ASP A 124 -12.31 -5.08 -15.74
CA ASP A 124 -12.76 -5.87 -16.88
C ASP A 124 -13.75 -6.97 -16.49
N VAL A 125 -13.55 -7.59 -15.32
CA VAL A 125 -14.46 -8.66 -14.83
C VAL A 125 -15.63 -8.12 -14.03
N THR A 126 -15.74 -6.81 -13.83
CA THR A 126 -16.80 -6.17 -13.03
C THR A 126 -17.78 -5.43 -13.92
N ASN A 127 -19.09 -5.58 -13.65
CA ASN A 127 -20.15 -4.86 -14.35
C ASN A 127 -20.00 -3.34 -14.18
N THR A 128 -20.41 -2.59 -15.20
CA THR A 128 -20.29 -1.12 -15.26
C THR A 128 -20.90 -0.41 -14.06
N THR A 129 -22.05 -0.89 -13.55
CA THR A 129 -22.75 -0.35 -12.40
C THR A 129 -22.01 -0.59 -11.07
N LEU A 130 -21.24 -1.67 -10.97
CA LEU A 130 -20.53 -2.08 -9.76
C LEU A 130 -19.05 -1.70 -9.74
N ARG A 131 -18.51 -1.05 -10.79
CA ARG A 131 -17.08 -0.73 -10.92
C ARG A 131 -16.54 0.09 -9.76
N SER A 132 -17.29 1.05 -9.23
CA SER A 132 -16.83 1.85 -8.09
C SER A 132 -16.69 0.99 -6.83
N ALA A 133 -17.67 0.14 -6.56
CA ALA A 133 -17.61 -0.80 -5.43
C ALA A 133 -16.48 -1.84 -5.64
N GLY A 134 -16.31 -2.31 -6.88
CA GLY A 134 -15.22 -3.23 -7.25
C GLY A 134 -13.83 -2.62 -7.01
N ASN A 135 -13.61 -1.38 -7.41
CA ASN A 135 -12.34 -0.68 -7.15
C ASN A 135 -12.05 -0.53 -5.66
N VAL A 136 -13.06 -0.18 -4.87
CA VAL A 136 -12.92 -0.09 -3.40
C VAL A 136 -12.60 -1.46 -2.82
N GLY A 137 -13.33 -2.52 -3.20
CA GLY A 137 -13.09 -3.88 -2.74
C GLY A 137 -11.69 -4.39 -3.10
N PHE A 138 -11.24 -4.13 -4.33
CA PHE A 138 -9.89 -4.49 -4.79
C PHE A 138 -8.80 -3.77 -3.97
N SER A 139 -8.96 -2.45 -3.72
CA SER A 139 -8.04 -1.66 -2.90
C SER A 139 -8.03 -2.12 -1.44
N TRP A 140 -9.18 -2.54 -0.89
CA TRP A 140 -9.29 -3.13 0.43
C TRP A 140 -8.45 -4.39 0.57
N MET A 141 -8.52 -5.28 -0.41
CA MET A 141 -7.74 -6.53 -0.42
C MET A 141 -6.24 -6.27 -0.48
N ALA A 142 -5.79 -5.22 -1.19
CA ALA A 142 -4.41 -4.77 -1.16
C ALA A 142 -3.95 -4.41 0.27
N ARG A 143 -4.73 -3.60 0.98
CA ARG A 143 -4.39 -3.16 2.34
C ARG A 143 -4.47 -4.29 3.37
N LEU A 144 -5.42 -5.20 3.24
CA LEU A 144 -5.44 -6.43 4.03
C LEU A 144 -4.20 -7.29 3.79
N GLY A 145 -3.79 -7.45 2.53
CA GLY A 145 -2.55 -8.15 2.17
C GLY A 145 -1.31 -7.48 2.79
N MET A 146 -1.25 -6.15 2.76
CA MET A 146 -0.21 -5.37 3.44
C MET A 146 -0.16 -5.68 4.94
N MET A 147 -1.30 -5.61 5.64
CA MET A 147 -1.35 -5.87 7.09
C MET A 147 -0.97 -7.32 7.42
N LEU A 148 -1.46 -8.30 6.65
CA LEU A 148 -1.09 -9.70 6.82
C LEU A 148 0.40 -9.93 6.57
N GLY A 149 0.97 -9.28 5.56
CA GLY A 149 2.40 -9.34 5.27
C GLY A 149 3.24 -8.78 6.41
N LEU A 150 2.93 -7.55 6.86
CA LEU A 150 3.64 -6.91 7.97
C LEU A 150 3.57 -7.74 9.26
N MET A 151 2.38 -8.23 9.61
CA MET A 151 2.19 -9.05 10.80
C MET A 151 2.95 -10.37 10.70
N SER A 152 2.85 -11.08 9.56
CA SER A 152 3.56 -12.35 9.37
C SER A 152 5.08 -12.14 9.33
N GLY A 153 5.58 -11.08 8.68
CA GLY A 153 7.00 -10.73 8.65
C GLY A 153 7.56 -10.48 10.04
N ALA A 154 6.85 -9.68 10.83
CA ALA A 154 7.24 -9.38 12.20
C ALA A 154 7.18 -10.61 13.12
N CYS A 155 6.10 -11.41 13.05
CA CYS A 155 5.94 -12.62 13.86
C CYS A 155 6.98 -13.70 13.49
N PHE A 156 7.14 -13.97 12.20
CA PHE A 156 8.00 -15.07 11.76
C PHE A 156 9.48 -14.77 11.92
N HIS A 157 9.89 -13.50 11.89
CA HIS A 157 11.29 -13.14 12.13
C HIS A 157 11.79 -13.53 13.53
N HIS A 158 10.93 -13.62 14.52
CA HIS A 158 11.29 -14.09 15.86
C HIS A 158 11.51 -15.61 15.95
N ILE A 159 10.90 -16.37 15.03
CA ILE A 159 10.90 -17.84 15.07
C ILE A 159 11.79 -18.42 13.98
N TYR A 160 11.88 -17.74 12.85
CA TYR A 160 12.51 -18.22 11.62
C TYR A 160 13.60 -17.27 11.11
N THR A 161 14.49 -17.80 10.29
CA THR A 161 15.54 -17.04 9.62
C THR A 161 14.98 -16.15 8.50
N PHE A 162 15.76 -15.15 8.08
CA PHE A 162 15.42 -14.30 6.92
C PHE A 162 15.16 -15.13 5.65
N GLN A 163 15.88 -16.23 5.42
CA GLN A 163 15.67 -17.11 4.27
C GLN A 163 14.27 -17.76 4.28
N ASN A 164 13.75 -18.12 5.44
CA ASN A 164 12.39 -18.66 5.57
C ASN A 164 11.33 -17.60 5.26
N LEU A 165 11.56 -16.35 5.70
CA LEU A 165 10.70 -15.21 5.34
C LEU A 165 10.72 -14.94 3.83
N LEU A 166 11.90 -15.02 3.23
CA LEU A 166 12.06 -14.87 1.79
C LEU A 166 11.30 -15.96 1.04
N SER A 167 11.39 -17.22 1.50
CA SER A 167 10.65 -18.36 0.93
C SER A 167 9.13 -18.16 1.06
N PHE A 168 8.66 -17.66 2.20
CA PHE A 168 7.25 -17.33 2.40
C PHE A 168 6.77 -16.22 1.45
N SER A 169 7.59 -15.17 1.26
CA SER A 169 7.34 -14.10 0.29
C SER A 169 7.19 -14.64 -1.13
N ILE A 170 8.16 -15.47 -1.57
CA ILE A 170 8.16 -16.11 -2.89
C ILE A 170 6.90 -16.97 -3.07
N LEU A 171 6.58 -17.82 -2.07
CA LEU A 171 5.43 -18.72 -2.12
C LEU A 171 4.11 -17.94 -2.23
N SER A 172 3.97 -16.85 -1.48
CA SER A 172 2.82 -15.95 -1.56
C SER A 172 2.70 -15.29 -2.95
N GLY A 173 3.81 -14.86 -3.55
CA GLY A 173 3.85 -14.31 -4.90
C GLY A 173 3.48 -15.35 -5.97
N VAL A 174 3.98 -16.58 -5.85
CA VAL A 174 3.60 -17.70 -6.74
C VAL A 174 2.11 -18.03 -6.58
N ALA A 175 1.57 -18.04 -5.37
CA ALA A 175 0.15 -18.25 -5.13
C ALA A 175 -0.71 -17.12 -5.77
N ALA A 176 -0.24 -15.87 -5.72
CA ALA A 176 -0.88 -14.75 -6.42
C ALA A 176 -0.92 -14.99 -7.94
N MET A 177 0.19 -15.46 -8.51
CA MET A 177 0.28 -15.80 -9.93
C MET A 177 -0.72 -16.91 -10.31
N LEU A 178 -0.80 -18.00 -9.52
CA LEU A 178 -1.75 -19.08 -9.74
C LEU A 178 -3.21 -18.59 -9.66
N ALA A 179 -3.53 -17.70 -8.74
CA ALA A 179 -4.86 -17.08 -8.64
C ALA A 179 -5.22 -16.30 -9.92
N VAL A 180 -4.29 -15.52 -10.48
CA VAL A 180 -4.47 -14.79 -11.75
C VAL A 180 -4.61 -15.76 -12.92
N MET A 181 -3.86 -16.87 -12.96
CA MET A 181 -3.96 -17.86 -14.02
C MET A 181 -5.38 -18.44 -14.15
N GLY A 182 -6.11 -18.58 -13.05
CA GLY A 182 -7.49 -19.06 -13.02
C GLY A 182 -8.55 -18.03 -13.44
N VAL A 183 -8.17 -16.80 -13.80
CA VAL A 183 -9.12 -15.76 -14.22
C VAL A 183 -9.41 -15.87 -15.70
N TYR A 184 -10.69 -15.94 -16.08
CA TYR A 184 -11.12 -15.77 -17.45
C TYR A 184 -11.39 -14.29 -17.73
N VAL A 185 -10.78 -13.77 -18.77
CA VAL A 185 -10.98 -12.36 -19.22
C VAL A 185 -11.56 -12.40 -20.62
N PRO A 186 -12.68 -11.74 -20.88
CA PRO A 186 -13.22 -11.62 -22.23
C PRO A 186 -12.19 -11.04 -23.18
N PHE A 187 -12.19 -11.53 -24.43
CA PHE A 187 -11.29 -11.00 -25.46
C PHE A 187 -11.53 -9.50 -25.65
N ARG A 188 -10.47 -8.73 -25.60
CA ARG A 188 -10.45 -7.33 -25.98
C ARG A 188 -9.42 -7.14 -27.09
N ALA A 189 -9.82 -6.42 -28.13
CA ALA A 189 -8.89 -6.03 -29.18
C ALA A 189 -7.79 -5.12 -28.58
N PRO A 190 -6.53 -5.33 -28.95
CA PRO A 190 -5.46 -4.40 -28.60
C PRO A 190 -5.79 -2.98 -29.09
N ILE A 191 -5.54 -1.99 -28.24
CA ILE A 191 -5.73 -0.59 -28.60
C ILE A 191 -4.36 -0.03 -28.96
N VAL A 192 -4.29 0.68 -30.09
CA VAL A 192 -3.07 1.41 -30.46
C VAL A 192 -2.87 2.54 -29.44
N THR A 193 -1.88 2.41 -28.59
CA THR A 193 -1.54 3.38 -27.56
C THR A 193 -0.17 3.95 -27.80
N LYS A 194 0.05 5.19 -27.35
CA LYS A 194 1.40 5.79 -27.35
C LYS A 194 2.30 5.00 -26.41
N PHE A 195 3.55 4.78 -26.82
CA PHE A 195 4.54 4.09 -25.99
C PHE A 195 4.76 4.77 -24.63
N TYR A 196 4.68 6.11 -24.61
CA TYR A 196 4.84 6.94 -23.44
C TYR A 196 3.56 7.75 -23.19
N SER A 197 2.96 7.61 -21.98
CA SER A 197 1.70 8.29 -21.66
C SER A 197 1.55 8.48 -20.14
N PHE A 198 0.83 9.53 -19.73
CA PHE A 198 0.37 9.69 -18.35
C PHE A 198 -0.88 8.88 -18.02
N ASP A 199 -1.55 8.31 -19.03
CA ASP A 199 -2.69 7.43 -18.81
C ASP A 199 -2.26 6.20 -18.01
N ARG A 200 -3.15 5.73 -17.12
CA ARG A 200 -2.91 4.66 -16.17
C ARG A 200 -1.73 4.87 -15.21
N PHE A 201 -1.14 6.06 -15.22
CA PHE A 201 -0.03 6.43 -14.36
C PHE A 201 -0.41 7.54 -13.40
N LEU A 202 -0.50 8.79 -13.85
CA LEU A 202 -0.76 9.95 -13.01
C LEU A 202 -1.98 10.74 -13.44
N LEU A 203 -2.93 10.89 -12.52
CA LEU A 203 -4.06 11.80 -12.64
C LEU A 203 -3.61 13.21 -12.24
N LEU A 204 -3.26 14.05 -13.20
CA LEU A 204 -2.73 15.40 -12.94
C LEU A 204 -3.68 16.26 -12.08
N ARG A 205 -5.01 16.13 -12.24
CA ARG A 205 -5.99 16.82 -11.37
C ARG A 205 -6.02 16.28 -9.95
N GLY A 206 -5.40 15.13 -9.68
CA GLY A 206 -5.33 14.48 -8.38
C GLY A 206 -4.10 14.84 -7.57
N TRP A 207 -3.24 15.78 -7.99
CA TRP A 207 -1.97 16.06 -7.34
C TRP A 207 -2.10 16.54 -5.88
N ILE A 208 -3.12 17.37 -5.57
CA ILE A 208 -3.39 17.84 -4.20
C ILE A 208 -3.80 16.67 -3.28
N PRO A 209 -4.85 15.88 -3.57
CA PRO A 209 -5.13 14.73 -2.74
C PRO A 209 -4.01 13.67 -2.77
N ALA A 210 -3.15 13.64 -3.79
CA ALA A 210 -1.99 12.75 -3.84
C ALA A 210 -0.95 13.14 -2.77
N VAL A 211 -0.61 14.40 -2.65
CA VAL A 211 0.25 14.90 -1.56
C VAL A 211 -0.38 14.63 -0.20
N ASN A 212 -1.68 14.81 -0.06
CA ASN A 212 -2.34 14.56 1.21
C ASN A 212 -2.29 13.07 1.62
N ILE A 213 -2.62 12.16 0.71
CA ILE A 213 -2.57 10.72 1.01
C ILE A 213 -1.14 10.23 1.26
N MET A 214 -0.13 10.85 0.65
CA MET A 214 1.28 10.59 0.95
C MET A 214 1.60 10.95 2.41
N LEU A 215 1.13 12.09 2.92
CA LEU A 215 1.29 12.46 4.33
C LEU A 215 0.57 11.48 5.27
N VAL A 216 -0.64 11.06 4.94
CA VAL A 216 -1.39 10.05 5.70
C VAL A 216 -0.61 8.74 5.76
N MET A 217 -0.09 8.25 4.64
CA MET A 217 0.61 6.96 4.61
C MET A 217 2.06 7.03 5.12
N PHE A 218 2.61 8.22 5.29
CA PHE A 218 3.88 8.43 5.96
C PHE A 218 3.83 7.96 7.43
N VAL A 219 2.74 8.21 8.11
CA VAL A 219 2.56 7.87 9.53
C VAL A 219 2.66 6.35 9.78
N PRO A 220 1.87 5.47 9.15
CA PRO A 220 2.08 4.03 9.32
C PRO A 220 3.46 3.57 8.84
N GLY A 221 4.04 4.23 7.83
CA GLY A 221 5.41 3.99 7.37
C GLY A 221 6.46 4.13 8.47
N LEU A 222 6.33 5.14 9.34
CA LEU A 222 7.22 5.34 10.48
C LEU A 222 7.25 4.15 11.44
N PHE A 223 6.14 3.44 11.61
CA PHE A 223 6.03 2.36 12.59
C PHE A 223 6.43 0.99 12.03
N ILE A 224 6.57 0.84 10.71
CA ILE A 224 6.90 -0.45 10.08
C ILE A 224 8.27 -1.00 10.55
N PRO A 225 9.37 -0.23 10.56
CA PRO A 225 10.68 -0.74 10.99
C PRO A 225 10.74 -1.10 12.49
N LEU A 226 9.86 -0.53 13.31
CA LEU A 226 9.79 -0.83 14.74
C LEU A 226 9.37 -2.27 15.05
N ALA A 227 8.81 -2.97 14.08
CA ALA A 227 8.54 -4.39 14.19
C ALA A 227 9.81 -5.23 14.37
N HIS A 228 10.96 -4.72 13.91
CA HIS A 228 12.23 -5.41 14.16
C HIS A 228 12.66 -5.25 15.61
N PRO A 229 13.03 -6.34 16.32
CA PRO A 229 13.40 -6.29 17.74
C PRO A 229 14.48 -5.28 18.05
N PHE A 230 15.45 -5.13 17.17
CA PHE A 230 16.57 -4.19 17.33
C PHE A 230 16.12 -2.72 17.40
N LEU A 231 15.09 -2.33 16.62
CA LEU A 231 14.60 -0.95 16.58
C LEU A 231 13.46 -0.69 17.56
N GLY A 232 12.74 -1.73 17.97
CA GLY A 232 11.55 -1.61 18.83
C GLY A 232 11.79 -1.76 20.34
N GLN A 233 12.98 -2.18 20.78
CA GLN A 233 13.27 -2.53 22.18
C GLN A 233 13.05 -1.41 23.21
N SER A 234 13.18 -0.16 22.81
CA SER A 234 13.13 0.98 23.73
C SER A 234 11.72 1.58 23.90
N LEU A 235 10.75 1.27 23.02
CA LEU A 235 9.39 1.84 23.12
C LEU A 235 8.55 1.22 24.23
N VAL A 236 8.74 -0.05 24.55
CA VAL A 236 7.93 -0.76 25.58
C VAL A 236 8.77 -1.86 26.22
N GLY A 237 9.66 -1.53 27.12
CA GLY A 237 10.21 -2.45 28.16
C GLY A 237 10.48 -3.91 27.75
N GLY A 238 10.96 -4.21 26.54
CA GLY A 238 11.44 -5.55 26.13
C GLY A 238 10.34 -6.57 25.76
N GLY A 239 9.09 -6.17 25.59
CA GLY A 239 8.02 -7.08 25.15
C GLY A 239 7.91 -7.18 23.61
N ALA A 240 7.22 -8.21 23.12
CA ALA A 240 6.94 -8.40 21.71
C ALA A 240 5.97 -7.31 21.19
N ILE A 241 6.51 -6.19 20.74
CA ILE A 241 5.78 -4.97 20.32
C ILE A 241 4.96 -5.20 19.04
N PHE A 242 5.44 -6.06 18.15
CA PHE A 242 4.92 -6.25 16.80
C PHE A 242 3.49 -6.80 16.78
N LEU A 243 3.14 -7.73 17.65
CA LEU A 243 1.80 -8.34 17.64
C LEU A 243 0.71 -7.33 18.05
N PRO A 244 0.83 -6.59 19.18
CA PRO A 244 -0.14 -5.56 19.50
C PRO A 244 -0.14 -4.40 18.49
N LEU A 245 0.99 -4.05 17.90
CA LEU A 245 1.08 -2.97 16.92
C LEU A 245 0.38 -3.35 15.59
N PHE A 246 0.89 -4.35 14.88
CA PHE A 246 0.34 -4.70 13.56
C PHE A 246 -0.97 -5.48 13.64
N GLY A 247 -1.13 -6.32 14.66
CA GLY A 247 -2.41 -7.00 14.94
C GLY A 247 -3.49 -5.98 15.28
N GLY A 248 -3.18 -4.99 16.12
CA GLY A 248 -4.10 -3.89 16.46
C GLY A 248 -4.49 -3.07 15.23
N VAL A 249 -3.51 -2.66 14.40
CA VAL A 249 -3.79 -1.92 13.15
C VAL A 249 -4.65 -2.76 12.21
N GLY A 250 -4.35 -4.06 12.02
CA GLY A 250 -5.12 -4.95 11.16
C GLY A 250 -6.57 -5.13 11.65
N VAL A 251 -6.76 -5.37 12.95
CA VAL A 251 -8.10 -5.51 13.55
C VAL A 251 -8.86 -4.18 13.47
N GLY A 252 -8.22 -3.05 13.78
CA GLY A 252 -8.82 -1.72 13.66
C GLY A 252 -9.27 -1.43 12.23
N TYR A 253 -8.45 -1.79 11.25
CA TYR A 253 -8.78 -1.66 9.83
C TYR A 253 -10.00 -2.50 9.45
N LEU A 254 -10.11 -3.75 9.91
CA LEU A 254 -11.30 -4.59 9.70
C LEU A 254 -12.52 -4.03 10.41
N LEU A 255 -12.37 -3.54 11.65
CA LEU A 255 -13.47 -2.93 12.41
C LEU A 255 -14.03 -1.69 11.71
N SER A 256 -13.20 -0.95 10.95
CA SER A 256 -13.67 0.22 10.20
C SER A 256 -14.78 -0.11 9.20
N LEU A 257 -14.87 -1.33 8.67
CA LEU A 257 -15.98 -1.80 7.81
C LEU A 257 -17.31 -1.78 8.56
N PHE A 258 -17.31 -2.30 9.79
CA PHE A 258 -18.50 -2.33 10.63
C PHE A 258 -18.87 -0.92 11.10
N VAL A 259 -17.89 -0.16 11.57
CA VAL A 259 -18.06 1.23 12.01
C VAL A 259 -18.59 2.11 10.87
N SER A 260 -18.02 1.97 9.66
CA SER A 260 -18.49 2.71 8.48
C SER A 260 -19.94 2.37 8.12
N ARG A 261 -20.35 1.10 8.27
CA ARG A 261 -21.73 0.67 8.02
C ARG A 261 -22.70 1.09 9.13
N LEU A 262 -22.32 0.96 10.41
CA LEU A 262 -23.22 1.24 11.51
C LEU A 262 -23.43 2.73 11.75
N PHE A 263 -22.34 3.51 11.74
CA PHE A 263 -22.38 4.91 12.15
C PHE A 263 -22.27 5.91 11.01
N PHE A 264 -21.66 5.52 9.88
CA PHE A 264 -21.32 6.46 8.83
C PHE A 264 -21.98 6.18 7.46
N MET A 265 -23.01 5.32 7.41
CA MET A 265 -23.66 4.95 6.15
C MET A 265 -24.30 6.15 5.42
N LYS A 266 -24.85 7.11 6.16
CA LYS A 266 -25.47 8.34 5.63
C LYS A 266 -24.54 9.55 5.64
N GLU A 267 -23.32 9.40 6.17
CA GLU A 267 -22.40 10.52 6.37
C GLU A 267 -21.69 10.90 5.07
N LYS A 268 -21.37 12.20 4.98
CA LYS A 268 -20.60 12.72 3.85
C LYS A 268 -19.17 12.17 3.89
N MET A 269 -18.63 11.83 2.73
CA MET A 269 -17.24 11.41 2.53
C MET A 269 -16.22 12.26 3.31
N THR A 270 -16.39 13.58 3.27
CA THR A 270 -15.53 14.56 3.96
C THR A 270 -15.47 14.32 5.48
N ARG A 271 -16.63 14.04 6.10
CA ARG A 271 -16.72 13.80 7.55
C ARG A 271 -15.98 12.51 7.94
N LYS A 272 -16.11 11.45 7.13
CA LYS A 272 -15.38 10.20 7.35
C LYS A 272 -13.88 10.40 7.30
N ILE A 273 -13.38 11.15 6.31
CA ILE A 273 -11.96 11.47 6.18
C ILE A 273 -11.48 12.30 7.39
N MET A 274 -12.21 13.36 7.78
CA MET A 274 -11.83 14.19 8.92
C MET A 274 -11.75 13.39 10.23
N ILE A 275 -12.74 12.51 10.48
CA ILE A 275 -12.75 11.65 11.66
C ILE A 275 -11.58 10.66 11.60
N GLY A 276 -11.35 10.02 10.45
CA GLY A 276 -10.25 9.07 10.30
C GLY A 276 -8.88 9.70 10.49
N LEU A 277 -8.63 10.91 9.96
CA LEU A 277 -7.40 11.67 10.20
C LEU A 277 -7.26 12.11 11.66
N GLY A 278 -8.36 12.48 12.31
CA GLY A 278 -8.38 12.77 13.75
C GLY A 278 -8.01 11.56 14.60
N LEU A 279 -8.52 10.36 14.22
CA LEU A 279 -8.15 9.10 14.87
C LEU A 279 -6.68 8.74 14.66
N GLU A 280 -6.12 9.00 13.47
CA GLU A 280 -4.70 8.81 13.18
C GLU A 280 -3.83 9.71 14.07
N LEU A 281 -4.14 11.00 14.16
CA LEU A 281 -3.44 11.94 15.04
C LEU A 281 -3.55 11.54 16.52
N LEU A 282 -4.73 11.14 16.97
CA LEU A 282 -4.96 10.64 18.33
C LEU A 282 -4.14 9.39 18.60
N ALA A 283 -4.12 8.44 17.67
CA ALA A 283 -3.37 7.20 17.79
C ALA A 283 -1.87 7.46 18.00
N VAL A 284 -1.26 8.30 17.18
CA VAL A 284 0.17 8.65 17.30
C VAL A 284 0.45 9.37 18.63
N SER A 285 -0.45 10.25 19.06
CA SER A 285 -0.29 10.95 20.34
C SER A 285 -0.35 9.98 21.52
N LEU A 286 -1.21 8.97 21.46
CA LEU A 286 -1.33 7.96 22.51
C LEU A 286 -0.16 6.98 22.57
N ILE A 287 0.50 6.67 21.44
CA ILE A 287 1.67 5.78 21.41
C ILE A 287 2.76 6.28 22.37
N GLY A 288 3.01 7.58 22.45
CA GLY A 288 3.99 8.16 23.37
C GLY A 288 3.56 8.26 24.83
N MET A 289 2.25 8.09 25.12
CA MET A 289 1.67 8.32 26.47
C MET A 289 1.25 7.03 27.18
N THR A 290 1.04 5.95 26.44
CA THR A 290 0.50 4.70 27.00
C THR A 290 1.53 3.59 27.06
N SER A 291 1.49 2.78 28.10
CA SER A 291 2.32 1.57 28.22
C SER A 291 1.84 0.42 27.33
N SER A 292 0.63 0.51 26.77
CA SER A 292 0.03 -0.51 25.88
C SER A 292 -0.14 0.04 24.48
N LEU A 293 0.42 -0.62 23.47
CA LEU A 293 0.31 -0.27 22.06
C LEU A 293 -1.01 -0.73 21.42
N LEU A 294 -1.82 -1.56 22.10
CA LEU A 294 -3.01 -2.13 21.49
C LEU A 294 -4.08 -1.08 21.17
N ALA A 295 -4.38 -0.18 22.10
CA ALA A 295 -5.41 0.84 21.88
C ALA A 295 -5.01 1.86 20.81
N PRO A 296 -3.78 2.46 20.82
CA PRO A 296 -3.35 3.34 19.77
C PRO A 296 -3.34 2.67 18.39
N SER A 297 -2.88 1.44 18.29
CA SER A 297 -2.83 0.72 17.01
C SER A 297 -4.21 0.37 16.46
N LEU A 298 -5.17 0.01 17.31
CA LEU A 298 -6.58 -0.13 16.91
C LEU A 298 -7.15 1.17 16.35
N LEU A 299 -6.87 2.31 16.99
CA LEU A 299 -7.29 3.63 16.51
C LEU A 299 -6.64 3.99 15.19
N LEU A 300 -5.34 3.71 15.03
CA LEU A 300 -4.61 3.92 13.77
C LEU A 300 -5.24 3.11 12.64
N GLY A 301 -5.49 1.81 12.88
CA GLY A 301 -6.12 0.94 11.89
C GLY A 301 -7.53 1.39 11.53
N LEU A 302 -8.34 1.77 12.53
CA LEU A 302 -9.69 2.30 12.31
C LEU A 302 -9.65 3.60 11.49
N GLY A 303 -8.73 4.52 11.80
CA GLY A 303 -8.51 5.76 11.07
C GLY A 303 -8.17 5.50 9.61
N LEU A 304 -7.16 4.68 9.34
CA LEU A 304 -6.75 4.30 7.99
C LEU A 304 -7.87 3.62 7.21
N GLY A 305 -8.63 2.74 7.84
CA GLY A 305 -9.76 2.05 7.21
C GLY A 305 -10.93 2.96 6.85
N LEU A 306 -11.11 4.08 7.55
CA LEU A 306 -12.07 5.13 7.19
C LEU A 306 -11.53 6.05 6.10
N VAL A 307 -10.23 6.37 6.13
CA VAL A 307 -9.60 7.36 5.23
C VAL A 307 -9.35 6.79 3.85
N LEU A 308 -8.70 5.64 3.73
CA LEU A 308 -8.18 5.14 2.46
C LEU A 308 -9.25 4.92 1.37
N PRO A 309 -10.41 4.29 1.66
CA PRO A 309 -11.46 4.12 0.65
C PRO A 309 -12.06 5.46 0.19
N GLU A 310 -12.22 6.40 1.10
CA GLU A 310 -12.79 7.70 0.79
C GLU A 310 -11.81 8.60 0.00
N PHE A 311 -10.49 8.47 0.27
CA PHE A 311 -9.48 9.12 -0.59
C PHE A 311 -9.50 8.53 -2.00
N LEU A 312 -9.58 7.22 -2.16
CA LEU A 312 -9.72 6.59 -3.48
C LEU A 312 -10.95 7.16 -4.22
N MET A 313 -12.08 7.26 -3.52
CA MET A 313 -13.29 7.87 -4.10
C MET A 313 -13.11 9.35 -4.43
N THR A 314 -12.23 10.06 -3.72
CA THR A 314 -11.86 11.45 -4.04
C THR A 314 -11.14 11.53 -5.39
N PHE A 315 -10.16 10.65 -5.64
CA PHE A 315 -9.50 10.56 -6.94
C PHE A 315 -10.47 10.19 -8.07
N VAL A 316 -11.38 9.24 -7.82
CA VAL A 316 -12.41 8.85 -8.79
C VAL A 316 -13.33 10.03 -9.13
N LYS A 317 -13.68 10.88 -8.16
CA LYS A 317 -14.51 12.09 -8.39
C LYS A 317 -13.81 13.18 -9.19
N LEU A 318 -12.46 13.22 -9.17
CA LEU A 318 -11.65 14.14 -9.95
C LEU A 318 -11.31 13.59 -11.34
N SER A 319 -11.54 12.29 -11.59
CA SER A 319 -11.24 11.62 -12.84
C SER A 319 -12.41 11.64 -13.81
N GLN A 320 -12.12 11.66 -15.10
CA GLN A 320 -13.09 11.35 -16.15
C GLN A 320 -13.42 9.85 -16.17
N HIS A 321 -14.50 9.48 -16.84
CA HIS A 321 -14.98 8.10 -16.85
C HIS A 321 -13.93 7.08 -17.37
N CYS A 322 -13.12 7.47 -18.34
CA CYS A 322 -12.02 6.67 -18.90
C CYS A 322 -10.77 6.64 -18.00
N GLN A 323 -10.61 7.61 -17.07
CA GLN A 323 -9.43 7.78 -16.23
C GLN A 323 -9.54 7.12 -14.83
N ARG A 324 -10.60 6.33 -14.57
CA ARG A 324 -10.77 5.69 -13.25
C ARG A 324 -9.64 4.75 -12.87
N GLY A 325 -9.04 4.04 -13.84
CA GLY A 325 -7.85 3.24 -13.63
C GLY A 325 -6.66 4.10 -13.23
N THR A 326 -6.43 5.21 -13.93
CA THR A 326 -5.40 6.21 -13.61
C THR A 326 -5.56 6.78 -12.20
N ALA A 327 -6.81 7.09 -11.80
CA ALA A 327 -7.13 7.56 -10.45
C ALA A 327 -6.69 6.57 -9.36
N ASN A 328 -6.98 5.28 -9.57
CA ASN A 328 -6.61 4.22 -8.64
C ASN A 328 -5.08 4.01 -8.59
N THR A 329 -4.41 3.99 -9.73
CA THR A 329 -2.94 3.88 -9.80
C THR A 329 -2.26 5.08 -9.12
N THR A 330 -2.73 6.31 -9.36
CA THR A 330 -2.19 7.51 -8.70
C THR A 330 -2.34 7.41 -7.18
N HIS A 331 -3.53 7.05 -6.69
CA HIS A 331 -3.76 6.83 -5.26
C HIS A 331 -2.78 5.80 -4.68
N LEU A 332 -2.57 4.66 -5.37
CA LEU A 332 -1.66 3.62 -4.94
C LEU A 332 -0.21 4.13 -4.88
N LEU A 333 0.28 4.76 -5.95
CA LEU A 333 1.66 5.26 -6.04
C LEU A 333 2.00 6.22 -4.89
N PHE A 334 1.11 7.14 -4.56
CA PHE A 334 1.34 8.09 -3.47
C PHE A 334 1.17 7.47 -2.09
N CYS A 335 0.36 6.43 -1.94
CA CYS A 335 0.35 5.62 -0.73
C CYS A 335 1.71 4.93 -0.51
N GLU A 336 2.23 4.26 -1.53
CA GLU A 336 3.51 3.55 -1.44
C GLU A 336 4.68 4.53 -1.22
N LEU A 337 4.65 5.70 -1.86
CA LEU A 337 5.64 6.75 -1.64
C LEU A 337 5.60 7.26 -0.18
N GLY A 338 4.41 7.48 0.37
CA GLY A 338 4.24 7.87 1.77
C GLY A 338 4.84 6.85 2.73
N ILE A 339 4.53 5.57 2.54
CA ILE A 339 5.09 4.46 3.34
C ILE A 339 6.62 4.44 3.22
N ALA A 340 7.16 4.53 2.02
CA ALA A 340 8.61 4.49 1.79
C ALA A 340 9.34 5.65 2.45
N LEU A 341 8.79 6.87 2.39
CA LEU A 341 9.32 8.04 3.08
C LEU A 341 9.25 7.87 4.60
N GLY A 342 8.16 7.32 5.12
CA GLY A 342 8.02 7.03 6.55
C GLY A 342 9.05 6.02 7.04
N ILE A 343 9.26 4.90 6.32
CA ILE A 343 10.27 3.90 6.64
C ILE A 343 11.68 4.50 6.60
N ALA A 344 11.99 5.26 5.56
CA ALA A 344 13.31 5.92 5.44
C ALA A 344 13.55 6.89 6.60
N ALA A 345 12.55 7.67 6.99
CA ALA A 345 12.62 8.56 8.14
C ALA A 345 12.82 7.78 9.46
N ALA A 346 12.07 6.70 9.67
CA ALA A 346 12.20 5.87 10.86
C ALA A 346 13.58 5.22 11.02
N CYS A 347 14.26 4.95 9.91
CA CYS A 347 15.62 4.40 9.94
C CYS A 347 16.72 5.43 10.29
N VAL A 348 16.37 6.72 10.29
CA VAL A 348 17.31 7.85 10.58
C VAL A 348 17.01 8.52 11.91
N LEU A 349 15.73 8.63 12.26
CA LEU A 349 15.26 9.37 13.44
C LEU A 349 15.45 8.56 14.73
N THR A 350 15.64 9.27 15.84
CA THR A 350 15.50 8.68 17.18
C THR A 350 14.03 8.36 17.45
N GLN A 351 13.74 7.53 18.45
CA GLN A 351 12.36 7.15 18.73
C GLN A 351 11.51 8.34 19.23
N GLU A 352 12.10 9.25 20.01
CA GLU A 352 11.41 10.47 20.46
C GLU A 352 11.11 11.39 19.28
N ASP A 353 12.11 11.66 18.42
CA ASP A 353 11.94 12.46 17.21
C ASP A 353 10.89 11.85 16.27
N MET A 354 10.87 10.52 16.17
CA MET A 354 9.92 9.80 15.32
C MET A 354 8.47 10.01 15.77
N LEU A 355 8.20 10.01 17.08
CA LEU A 355 6.87 10.31 17.61
C LEU A 355 6.47 11.74 17.34
N HIS A 356 7.38 12.70 17.56
CA HIS A 356 7.12 14.12 17.26
C HIS A 356 6.88 14.35 15.78
N VAL A 357 7.71 13.79 14.90
CA VAL A 357 7.53 13.87 13.45
C VAL A 357 6.21 13.22 13.03
N GLY A 358 5.86 12.06 13.61
CA GLY A 358 4.59 11.40 13.35
C GLY A 358 3.37 12.26 13.72
N GLN A 359 3.40 12.91 14.89
CA GLN A 359 2.36 13.85 15.33
C GLN A 359 2.26 15.06 14.40
N LEU A 360 3.39 15.67 14.05
CA LEU A 360 3.45 16.83 13.16
C LEU A 360 2.89 16.49 11.76
N VAL A 361 3.27 15.35 11.20
CA VAL A 361 2.81 14.92 9.87
C VAL A 361 1.32 14.54 9.90
N ALA A 362 0.84 13.86 10.95
CA ALA A 362 -0.59 13.55 11.10
C ALA A 362 -1.42 14.83 11.24
N ALA A 363 -0.96 15.81 12.03
CA ALA A 363 -1.60 17.12 12.14
C ALA A 363 -1.58 17.87 10.81
N ALA A 364 -0.44 17.86 10.12
CA ALA A 364 -0.31 18.47 8.79
C ALA A 364 -1.25 17.82 7.78
N ALA A 365 -1.39 16.49 7.76
CA ALA A 365 -2.32 15.78 6.89
C ALA A 365 -3.77 16.19 7.14
N LEU A 366 -4.17 16.34 8.41
CA LEU A 366 -5.50 16.78 8.81
C LEU A 366 -5.77 18.23 8.38
N LEU A 367 -4.85 19.15 8.68
CA LEU A 367 -4.97 20.54 8.31
C LEU A 367 -4.94 20.75 6.78
N PHE A 368 -4.04 20.05 6.09
CA PHE A 368 -3.96 20.10 4.64
C PHE A 368 -5.24 19.55 3.99
N PHE A 369 -5.84 18.50 4.56
CA PHE A 369 -7.15 18.04 4.09
C PHE A 369 -8.22 19.11 4.28
N ALA A 370 -8.34 19.70 5.47
CA ALA A 370 -9.39 20.65 5.80
C ALA A 370 -9.32 21.93 4.96
N PHE A 371 -8.12 22.50 4.83
CA PHE A 371 -7.92 23.82 4.23
C PHE A 371 -7.55 23.81 2.75
N VAL A 372 -6.96 22.72 2.25
CA VAL A 372 -6.48 22.63 0.87
C VAL A 372 -7.22 21.57 0.08
N THR A 373 -7.17 20.31 0.52
CA THR A 373 -7.71 19.19 -0.28
C THR A 373 -9.23 19.27 -0.42
N TYR A 374 -9.96 19.50 0.66
CA TYR A 374 -11.42 19.56 0.62
C TYR A 374 -11.95 20.71 -0.25
N PRO A 375 -11.50 21.96 -0.10
CA PRO A 375 -11.91 23.05 -0.97
C PRO A 375 -11.57 22.79 -2.44
N TYR A 376 -10.37 22.27 -2.70
CA TYR A 376 -9.94 21.93 -4.05
C TYR A 376 -10.86 20.90 -4.72
N VAL A 377 -11.13 19.80 -4.03
CA VAL A 377 -12.00 18.72 -4.55
C VAL A 377 -13.42 19.22 -4.76
N LYS A 378 -13.95 20.04 -3.86
CA LYS A 378 -15.28 20.65 -4.00
C LYS A 378 -15.38 21.52 -5.26
N ARG A 379 -14.32 22.26 -5.58
CA ARG A 379 -14.26 23.18 -6.75
C ARG A 379 -14.04 22.45 -8.06
N ASN A 380 -13.23 21.39 -8.09
CA ASN A 380 -12.76 20.71 -9.32
C ASN A 380 -13.44 19.36 -9.59
N ARG A 381 -14.49 19.02 -8.87
CA ARG A 381 -15.24 17.78 -9.06
C ARG A 381 -15.80 17.70 -10.48
N VAL A 382 -15.50 16.62 -11.18
CA VAL A 382 -16.11 16.30 -12.48
C VAL A 382 -17.55 15.86 -12.21
N ARG A 383 -18.52 16.48 -12.88
CA ARG A 383 -19.96 16.16 -12.77
C ARG A 383 -20.31 14.92 -13.59
#